data_1d9ecf4d5f0d9c6e68d7ed65bb05f326
#
_entry.id   1d9ecf4d5f0d9c6e68d7ed65bb05f326
#
_cell.length_a   1.000
_cell.length_b   1.000
_cell.length_c   1.000
_cell.angle_alpha   90.00
_cell.angle_beta   90.00
_cell.angle_gamma   90.00
#
_symmetry.space_group_name_H-M   'P 1'
#
loop_
_entity.id
_entity.type
_entity.pdbx_description
1 polymer ?
#
loop_
_entity_poly.entity_id
_entity_poly.type
_entity_poly.pdbx_seq_one_letter_code
_entity_poly.pdbx_strand_id
1 'polypeptide(L)'
;TYIVEVKKYSKGPQIMVSRTHPGLLKRLFELEVPEIQDGTVEIKSVAREAGARSKIAVYSANSDVDCVGACVGPKGTRVQAIVNELRGEKIDIVEWSKNPEDYIASALSPSKVVDVAVFENEKKARVIVPDYQLSLAIGKEGQNARLAAKLTGWKIDIKSESQAQAAGIEYGHTDEYDDEYDNYTYGENYDSGYDYDDEYGYDEEYDDYDEEYSGSYAEDYGEYNDDYDDEYDEAEPDEEYGEEEDR
;
A
#
# COMPACT_ATOMS: atom_id res chain seq x y z
N THR A 1 -11.07 16.97 0.63
CA THR A 1 -11.76 16.21 -0.43
C THR A 1 -10.91 16.19 -1.70
N TYR A 2 -11.06 15.15 -2.51
CA TYR A 2 -10.43 14.99 -3.82
C TYR A 2 -11.45 15.27 -4.92
N ILE A 3 -11.10 16.11 -5.90
CA ILE A 3 -11.96 16.39 -7.05
C ILE A 3 -11.80 15.22 -8.03
N VAL A 4 -12.89 14.49 -8.25
CA VAL A 4 -12.91 13.33 -9.16
C VAL A 4 -13.21 13.77 -10.58
N GLU A 5 -14.19 14.71 -10.74
CA GLU A 5 -14.67 15.13 -12.04
C GLU A 5 -15.24 16.54 -12.00
N VAL A 6 -15.07 17.28 -13.09
CA VAL A 6 -15.71 18.59 -13.30
C VAL A 6 -16.46 18.55 -14.62
N LYS A 7 -17.80 18.57 -14.57
CA LYS A 7 -18.68 18.63 -15.76
C LYS A 7 -19.18 20.04 -15.98
N LYS A 8 -19.14 20.52 -17.23
CA LYS A 8 -19.74 21.78 -17.63
C LYS A 8 -21.17 21.54 -18.09
N TYR A 9 -22.11 22.27 -17.52
CA TYR A 9 -23.51 22.29 -17.95
C TYR A 9 -23.94 23.73 -18.24
N SER A 10 -25.04 23.88 -19.00
CA SER A 10 -25.62 25.21 -19.32
C SER A 10 -25.98 26.04 -18.09
N LYS A 11 -26.24 25.38 -16.96
CA LYS A 11 -26.59 26.03 -15.67
C LYS A 11 -25.42 26.26 -14.74
N GLY A 12 -24.18 25.94 -15.18
CA GLY A 12 -22.95 26.06 -14.40
C GLY A 12 -22.19 24.75 -14.23
N PRO A 13 -20.96 24.78 -13.70
CA PRO A 13 -20.15 23.58 -13.50
C PRO A 13 -20.68 22.73 -12.35
N GLN A 14 -20.67 21.42 -12.54
CA GLN A 14 -20.89 20.43 -11.50
C GLN A 14 -19.54 19.82 -11.12
N ILE A 15 -19.18 19.90 -9.83
CA ILE A 15 -17.91 19.38 -9.30
C ILE A 15 -18.22 18.15 -8.45
N MET A 16 -17.69 17.00 -8.85
CA MET A 16 -17.78 15.76 -8.11
C MET A 16 -16.57 15.61 -7.21
N VAL A 17 -16.79 15.38 -5.93
CA VAL A 17 -15.72 15.23 -4.92
C VAL A 17 -15.83 13.91 -4.18
N SER A 18 -14.70 13.37 -3.74
CA SER A 18 -14.64 12.12 -2.99
C SER A 18 -13.71 12.27 -1.77
N ARG A 19 -14.03 11.54 -0.70
CA ARG A 19 -13.13 11.32 0.43
C ARG A 19 -12.57 9.90 0.50
N THR A 20 -13.07 9.02 -0.36
CA THR A 20 -12.63 7.61 -0.43
C THR A 20 -11.58 7.35 -1.50
N HIS A 21 -11.41 8.26 -2.44
CA HIS A 21 -10.46 8.12 -3.55
C HIS A 21 -9.01 8.06 -3.04
N PRO A 22 -8.16 7.12 -3.55
CA PRO A 22 -6.75 7.00 -3.14
C PRO A 22 -5.95 8.29 -3.34
N GLY A 23 -6.28 9.08 -4.36
CA GLY A 23 -5.67 10.38 -4.64
C GLY A 23 -5.80 11.39 -3.51
N LEU A 24 -6.82 11.25 -2.63
CA LEU A 24 -6.91 12.11 -1.44
C LEU A 24 -5.72 11.88 -0.51
N LEU A 25 -5.38 10.62 -0.24
CA LEU A 25 -4.25 10.27 0.62
C LEU A 25 -2.94 10.82 0.04
N LYS A 26 -2.71 10.66 -1.28
CA LYS A 26 -1.55 11.21 -1.96
C LYS A 26 -1.44 12.73 -1.77
N ARG A 27 -2.55 13.46 -1.94
CA ARG A 27 -2.56 14.93 -1.74
C ARG A 27 -2.34 15.35 -0.30
N LEU A 28 -2.78 14.58 0.68
CA LEU A 28 -2.51 14.86 2.09
C LEU A 28 -1.02 14.71 2.41
N PHE A 29 -0.37 13.69 1.87
CA PHE A 29 1.08 13.54 2.02
C PHE A 29 1.86 14.66 1.31
N GLU A 30 1.43 15.11 0.13
CA GLU A 30 2.04 16.25 -0.57
C GLU A 30 1.94 17.55 0.24
N LEU A 31 0.91 17.71 1.05
CA LEU A 31 0.73 18.90 1.90
C LEU A 31 1.56 18.83 3.19
N GLU A 32 1.72 17.62 3.76
CA GLU A 32 2.34 17.43 5.07
C GLU A 32 3.85 17.17 5.00
N VAL A 33 4.34 16.65 3.86
CA VAL A 33 5.72 16.19 3.68
C VAL A 33 6.43 17.08 2.66
N PRO A 34 7.30 18.00 3.11
CA PRO A 34 8.03 18.89 2.20
C PRO A 34 8.87 18.14 1.17
N GLU A 35 9.45 16.99 1.54
CA GLU A 35 10.29 16.17 0.67
C GLU A 35 9.47 15.51 -0.48
N ILE A 36 8.15 15.37 -0.33
CA ILE A 36 7.25 14.96 -1.41
C ILE A 36 6.90 16.18 -2.27
N GLN A 37 6.70 17.34 -1.66
CA GLN A 37 6.35 18.56 -2.36
C GLN A 37 7.47 19.04 -3.29
N ASP A 38 8.73 18.90 -2.87
CA ASP A 38 9.91 19.27 -3.67
C ASP A 38 10.37 18.18 -4.65
N GLY A 39 9.76 16.97 -4.56
CA GLY A 39 10.06 15.85 -5.44
C GLY A 39 11.27 15.00 -5.01
N THR A 40 11.86 15.25 -3.84
CA THR A 40 12.95 14.43 -3.27
C THR A 40 12.45 13.04 -2.92
N VAL A 41 11.22 12.94 -2.44
CA VAL A 41 10.50 11.69 -2.17
C VAL A 41 9.29 11.58 -3.09
N GLU A 42 9.11 10.41 -3.71
CA GLU A 42 8.01 10.13 -4.61
C GLU A 42 7.07 9.09 -4.02
N ILE A 43 5.75 9.29 -4.14
CA ILE A 43 4.76 8.24 -3.86
C ILE A 43 4.56 7.42 -5.13
N LYS A 44 5.05 6.17 -5.13
CA LYS A 44 4.97 5.26 -6.29
C LYS A 44 3.63 4.56 -6.38
N SER A 45 3.02 4.18 -5.25
CA SER A 45 1.75 3.45 -5.23
C SER A 45 0.96 3.73 -3.95
N VAL A 46 -0.36 3.59 -4.03
CA VAL A 46 -1.28 3.71 -2.91
C VAL A 46 -2.33 2.61 -2.99
N ALA A 47 -2.46 1.82 -1.93
CA ALA A 47 -3.55 0.88 -1.74
C ALA A 47 -4.38 1.33 -0.52
N ARG A 48 -5.70 1.53 -0.70
CA ARG A 48 -6.53 2.16 0.32
C ARG A 48 -7.86 1.41 0.53
N GLU A 49 -8.15 1.15 1.78
CA GLU A 49 -9.47 0.81 2.27
C GLU A 49 -9.94 1.97 3.15
N ALA A 50 -10.68 2.89 2.53
CA ALA A 50 -11.04 4.17 3.13
C ALA A 50 -11.78 3.99 4.48
N GLY A 51 -11.32 4.72 5.50
CA GLY A 51 -11.85 4.64 6.86
C GLY A 51 -11.33 3.47 7.69
N ALA A 52 -10.54 2.55 7.11
CA ALA A 52 -9.96 1.42 7.81
C ALA A 52 -8.43 1.47 7.82
N ARG A 53 -7.81 1.13 6.70
CA ARG A 53 -6.35 1.08 6.58
C ARG A 53 -5.89 1.37 5.17
N SER A 54 -4.71 1.99 5.06
CA SER A 54 -4.05 2.29 3.79
C SER A 54 -2.58 1.91 3.83
N LYS A 55 -2.02 1.58 2.67
CA LYS A 55 -0.58 1.43 2.47
C LYS A 55 -0.13 2.39 1.38
N ILE A 56 1.02 3.04 1.60
CA ILE A 56 1.68 3.85 0.58
C ILE A 56 3.09 3.34 0.36
N ALA A 57 3.52 3.31 -0.89
CA ALA A 57 4.88 2.99 -1.28
C ALA A 57 5.60 4.27 -1.68
N VAL A 58 6.71 4.56 -1.00
CA VAL A 58 7.51 5.77 -1.21
C VAL A 58 8.92 5.41 -1.67
N TYR A 59 9.54 6.30 -2.40
CA TYR A 59 10.86 6.11 -2.99
C TYR A 59 11.63 7.43 -3.03
N SER A 60 12.92 7.37 -2.85
CA SER A 60 13.84 8.46 -3.17
C SER A 60 14.95 7.96 -4.10
N ALA A 61 15.30 8.77 -5.09
CA ALA A 61 16.47 8.50 -5.93
C ALA A 61 17.79 8.81 -5.21
N ASN A 62 17.73 9.58 -4.13
CA ASN A 62 18.86 9.90 -3.28
C ASN A 62 18.94 8.90 -2.13
N SER A 63 19.97 8.07 -2.10
CA SER A 63 20.20 7.07 -1.04
C SER A 63 20.43 7.66 0.36
N ASP A 64 20.79 8.95 0.44
CA ASP A 64 20.98 9.61 1.72
C ASP A 64 19.67 10.07 2.37
N VAL A 65 18.55 9.90 1.67
CA VAL A 65 17.22 10.30 2.13
C VAL A 65 16.44 9.10 2.61
N ASP A 66 16.15 9.03 3.89
CA ASP A 66 15.18 8.09 4.44
C ASP A 66 13.76 8.53 4.03
N CYS A 67 13.26 7.93 2.94
CA CYS A 67 11.95 8.28 2.37
C CYS A 67 10.78 7.89 3.29
N VAL A 68 10.93 6.81 4.06
CA VAL A 68 9.91 6.38 5.03
C VAL A 68 9.92 7.32 6.24
N GLY A 69 11.09 7.57 6.81
CA GLY A 69 11.25 8.49 7.95
C GLY A 69 10.78 9.91 7.64
N ALA A 70 11.04 10.41 6.43
CA ALA A 70 10.54 11.72 5.96
C ALA A 70 9.01 11.80 5.99
N CYS A 71 8.33 10.74 5.55
CA CYS A 71 6.87 10.65 5.55
C CYS A 71 6.27 10.46 6.96
N VAL A 72 6.94 9.70 7.81
CA VAL A 72 6.52 9.48 9.21
C VAL A 72 6.67 10.79 10.01
N GLY A 73 7.80 11.46 9.81
CA GLY A 73 8.16 12.68 10.53
C GLY A 73 8.64 12.43 11.97
N PRO A 74 9.16 13.46 12.64
CA PRO A 74 9.67 13.34 14.01
C PRO A 74 8.59 12.83 14.96
N LYS A 75 8.84 11.69 15.62
CA LYS A 75 7.86 11.03 16.53
C LYS A 75 6.50 10.76 15.88
N GLY A 76 6.47 10.53 14.57
CA GLY A 76 5.23 10.23 13.84
C GLY A 76 4.28 11.43 13.63
N THR A 77 4.72 12.65 13.85
CA THR A 77 3.83 13.84 13.81
C THR A 77 3.18 14.05 12.45
N ARG A 78 3.91 13.84 11.36
CA ARG A 78 3.38 14.04 10.00
C ARG A 78 2.31 12.99 9.65
N VAL A 79 2.63 11.71 9.82
CA VAL A 79 1.65 10.65 9.55
C VAL A 79 0.44 10.75 10.46
N GLN A 80 0.62 11.13 11.74
CA GLN A 80 -0.47 11.29 12.69
C GLN A 80 -1.42 12.45 12.30
N ALA A 81 -0.90 13.54 11.76
CA ALA A 81 -1.73 14.63 11.24
C ALA A 81 -2.66 14.14 10.11
N ILE A 82 -2.13 13.30 9.20
CA ILE A 82 -2.92 12.72 8.12
C ILE A 82 -3.95 11.70 8.65
N VAL A 83 -3.54 10.85 9.61
CA VAL A 83 -4.46 9.90 10.28
C VAL A 83 -5.63 10.65 10.93
N ASN A 84 -5.36 11.75 11.59
CA ASN A 84 -6.39 12.59 12.23
C ASN A 84 -7.34 13.22 11.20
N GLU A 85 -6.81 13.75 10.08
CA GLU A 85 -7.62 14.28 8.97
C GLU A 85 -8.54 13.19 8.38
N LEU A 86 -8.06 11.94 8.32
CA LEU A 86 -8.80 10.78 7.83
C LEU A 86 -9.64 10.08 8.91
N ARG A 87 -9.76 10.68 10.10
CA ARG A 87 -10.59 10.20 11.23
C ARG A 87 -10.19 8.81 11.73
N GLY A 88 -8.89 8.57 11.86
CA GLY A 88 -8.35 7.34 12.45
C GLY A 88 -8.03 6.24 11.43
N GLU A 89 -8.07 6.51 10.12
CA GLU A 89 -7.61 5.57 9.08
C GLU A 89 -6.13 5.26 9.29
N LYS A 90 -5.78 4.00 9.54
CA LYS A 90 -4.39 3.57 9.78
C LYS A 90 -3.59 3.64 8.48
N ILE A 91 -2.32 4.08 8.56
CA ILE A 91 -1.48 4.25 7.38
C ILE A 91 -0.16 3.53 7.60
N ASP A 92 0.15 2.57 6.73
CA ASP A 92 1.45 1.92 6.64
C ASP A 92 2.25 2.57 5.51
N ILE A 93 3.45 3.04 5.84
CA ILE A 93 4.38 3.62 4.88
C ILE A 93 5.48 2.60 4.64
N VAL A 94 5.68 2.21 3.38
CA VAL A 94 6.66 1.21 3.00
C VAL A 94 7.59 1.75 1.92
N GLU A 95 8.82 1.26 1.90
CA GLU A 95 9.76 1.60 0.85
C GLU A 95 9.41 0.85 -0.44
N TRP A 96 9.40 1.57 -1.56
CA TRP A 96 9.27 1.00 -2.88
C TRP A 96 10.63 0.55 -3.40
N SER A 97 10.71 -0.68 -3.88
CA SER A 97 11.89 -1.21 -4.56
C SER A 97 11.57 -1.55 -6.01
N LYS A 98 12.56 -1.39 -6.87
CA LYS A 98 12.52 -1.89 -8.25
C LYS A 98 12.57 -3.42 -8.32
N ASN A 99 13.22 -4.05 -7.32
CA ASN A 99 13.21 -5.50 -7.14
C ASN A 99 11.84 -5.91 -6.58
N PRO A 100 11.09 -6.78 -7.29
CA PRO A 100 9.78 -7.21 -6.83
C PRO A 100 9.79 -7.92 -5.48
N GLU A 101 10.83 -8.72 -5.20
CA GLU A 101 10.97 -9.48 -3.96
C GLU A 101 11.07 -8.56 -2.76
N ASP A 102 11.98 -7.59 -2.81
CA ASP A 102 12.14 -6.58 -1.75
C ASP A 102 10.87 -5.75 -1.57
N TYR A 103 10.23 -5.36 -2.68
CA TYR A 103 9.02 -4.55 -2.61
C TYR A 103 7.85 -5.31 -2.00
N ILE A 104 7.69 -6.60 -2.33
CA ILE A 104 6.64 -7.44 -1.75
C ILE A 104 6.90 -7.67 -0.26
N ALA A 105 8.16 -7.92 0.12
CA ALA A 105 8.55 -8.06 1.52
C ALA A 105 8.22 -6.79 2.32
N SER A 106 8.61 -5.62 1.82
CA SER A 106 8.30 -4.33 2.44
C SER A 106 6.80 -4.06 2.53
N ALA A 107 6.03 -4.44 1.49
CA ALA A 107 4.59 -4.23 1.44
C ALA A 107 3.82 -5.04 2.50
N LEU A 108 4.37 -6.15 2.98
CA LEU A 108 3.79 -6.97 4.04
C LEU A 108 4.06 -6.44 5.45
N SER A 109 4.85 -5.35 5.58
CA SER A 109 5.02 -4.68 6.88
C SER A 109 3.66 -4.51 7.59
N PRO A 110 3.61 -4.71 8.94
CA PRO A 110 4.73 -4.87 9.88
C PRO A 110 5.22 -6.31 10.06
N SER A 111 4.73 -7.29 9.28
CA SER A 111 5.24 -8.67 9.42
C SER A 111 6.65 -8.82 8.85
N LYS A 112 7.45 -9.64 9.50
CA LYS A 112 8.76 -10.03 8.98
C LYS A 112 8.59 -11.12 7.92
N VAL A 113 9.35 -11.04 6.84
CA VAL A 113 9.36 -12.01 5.75
C VAL A 113 10.70 -12.74 5.76
N VAL A 114 10.66 -14.06 5.58
CA VAL A 114 11.86 -14.93 5.52
C VAL A 114 12.35 -15.01 4.08
N ASP A 115 11.40 -15.25 3.15
CA ASP A 115 11.73 -15.46 1.73
C ASP A 115 10.58 -15.02 0.82
N VAL A 116 10.93 -14.57 -0.38
CA VAL A 116 9.96 -14.21 -1.42
C VAL A 116 10.41 -14.81 -2.74
N ALA A 117 9.61 -15.68 -3.30
CA ALA A 117 9.81 -16.21 -4.65
C ALA A 117 8.78 -15.61 -5.62
N VAL A 118 9.25 -14.97 -6.68
CA VAL A 118 8.38 -14.33 -7.69
C VAL A 118 8.26 -15.16 -8.95
N PHE A 119 7.05 -15.22 -9.51
CA PHE A 119 6.71 -15.92 -10.76
C PHE A 119 6.18 -14.87 -11.73
N GLU A 120 7.10 -14.26 -12.49
CA GLU A 120 6.80 -13.09 -13.34
C GLU A 120 5.69 -13.35 -14.37
N ASN A 121 5.70 -14.54 -14.99
CA ASN A 121 4.72 -14.92 -16.01
C ASN A 121 3.27 -14.92 -15.51
N GLU A 122 3.07 -15.21 -14.21
CA GLU A 122 1.76 -15.31 -13.58
C GLU A 122 1.42 -14.10 -12.72
N LYS A 123 2.36 -13.16 -12.57
CA LYS A 123 2.27 -12.06 -11.60
C LYS A 123 1.94 -12.54 -10.19
N LYS A 124 2.52 -13.69 -9.81
CA LYS A 124 2.39 -14.30 -8.48
C LYS A 124 3.68 -14.21 -7.71
N ALA A 125 3.55 -14.09 -6.39
CA ALA A 125 4.65 -14.21 -5.44
C ALA A 125 4.25 -15.18 -4.34
N ARG A 126 5.18 -16.06 -3.97
CA ARG A 126 5.10 -16.87 -2.76
C ARG A 126 5.96 -16.22 -1.70
N VAL A 127 5.37 -16.02 -0.54
CA VAL A 127 6.06 -15.39 0.59
C VAL A 127 6.07 -16.36 1.76
N ILE A 128 7.24 -16.57 2.34
CA ILE A 128 7.42 -17.38 3.54
C ILE A 128 7.64 -16.44 4.72
N VAL A 129 6.90 -16.70 5.79
CA VAL A 129 6.98 -15.95 7.03
C VAL A 129 7.18 -16.89 8.21
N PRO A 130 7.79 -16.45 9.33
CA PRO A 130 7.83 -17.27 10.54
C PRO A 130 6.42 -17.65 11.00
N ASP A 131 6.23 -18.81 11.60
CA ASP A 131 4.91 -19.30 12.01
C ASP A 131 4.15 -18.28 12.88
N TYR A 132 4.83 -17.65 13.85
CA TYR A 132 4.24 -16.63 14.72
C TYR A 132 3.90 -15.32 14.00
N GLN A 133 4.36 -15.11 12.78
CA GLN A 133 4.06 -13.92 11.96
C GLN A 133 2.93 -14.14 10.96
N LEU A 134 2.48 -15.38 10.74
CA LEU A 134 1.51 -15.72 9.70
C LEU A 134 0.21 -14.91 9.84
N SER A 135 -0.36 -14.86 11.04
CA SER A 135 -1.57 -14.10 11.30
C SER A 135 -1.40 -12.60 11.06
N LEU A 136 -0.22 -12.06 11.40
CA LEU A 136 0.10 -10.64 11.17
C LEU A 136 0.29 -10.35 9.68
N ALA A 137 0.96 -11.24 8.94
CA ALA A 137 1.18 -11.12 7.51
C ALA A 137 -0.14 -11.12 6.72
N ILE A 138 -1.07 -11.99 7.09
CA ILE A 138 -2.42 -12.04 6.51
C ILE A 138 -3.24 -10.84 6.98
N GLY A 139 -3.22 -10.53 8.27
CA GLY A 139 -4.01 -9.49 8.92
C GLY A 139 -5.47 -9.88 9.12
N LYS A 140 -6.21 -9.07 9.89
CA LYS A 140 -7.64 -9.29 10.13
C LYS A 140 -8.40 -9.34 8.79
N GLU A 141 -9.17 -10.39 8.57
CA GLU A 141 -9.94 -10.63 7.34
C GLU A 141 -9.08 -10.53 6.05
N GLY A 142 -7.78 -10.87 6.13
CA GLY A 142 -6.87 -10.77 5.00
C GLY A 142 -6.48 -9.34 4.59
N GLN A 143 -6.77 -8.33 5.41
CA GLN A 143 -6.58 -6.93 5.06
C GLN A 143 -5.14 -6.58 4.71
N ASN A 144 -4.15 -7.06 5.49
CA ASN A 144 -2.75 -6.75 5.23
C ASN A 144 -2.27 -7.35 3.91
N ALA A 145 -2.57 -8.63 3.67
CA ALA A 145 -2.24 -9.32 2.42
C ALA A 145 -2.94 -8.69 1.20
N ARG A 146 -4.23 -8.36 1.33
CA ARG A 146 -5.01 -7.72 0.25
C ARG A 146 -4.49 -6.33 -0.10
N LEU A 147 -4.15 -5.50 0.90
CA LEU A 147 -3.55 -4.19 0.65
C LEU A 147 -2.16 -4.31 0.04
N ALA A 148 -1.32 -5.25 0.49
CA ALA A 148 -0.02 -5.51 -0.09
C ALA A 148 -0.13 -5.96 -1.55
N ALA A 149 -1.07 -6.86 -1.86
CA ALA A 149 -1.32 -7.29 -3.24
C ALA A 149 -1.77 -6.13 -4.15
N LYS A 150 -2.69 -5.27 -3.68
CA LYS A 150 -3.12 -4.08 -4.42
C LYS A 150 -1.99 -3.06 -4.59
N LEU A 151 -1.14 -2.89 -3.57
CA LEU A 151 -0.04 -1.92 -3.60
C LEU A 151 1.03 -2.31 -4.62
N THR A 152 1.38 -3.61 -4.64
CA THR A 152 2.47 -4.14 -5.47
C THR A 152 2.03 -4.58 -6.87
N GLY A 153 0.73 -4.86 -7.05
CA GLY A 153 0.20 -5.44 -8.30
C GLY A 153 0.53 -6.92 -8.48
N TRP A 154 0.90 -7.62 -7.39
CA TRP A 154 1.21 -9.05 -7.40
C TRP A 154 0.15 -9.84 -6.63
N LYS A 155 -0.16 -11.07 -7.09
CA LYS A 155 -0.91 -12.05 -6.30
C LYS A 155 0.02 -12.66 -5.28
N ILE A 156 -0.25 -12.47 -3.99
CA ILE A 156 0.65 -12.87 -2.91
C ILE A 156 0.07 -14.11 -2.22
N ASP A 157 0.81 -15.23 -2.26
CA ASP A 157 0.54 -16.47 -1.52
C ASP A 157 1.46 -16.53 -0.30
N ILE A 158 0.89 -16.42 0.89
CA ILE A 158 1.63 -16.35 2.15
C ILE A 158 1.57 -17.72 2.82
N LYS A 159 2.72 -18.26 3.19
CA LYS A 159 2.86 -19.54 3.91
C LYS A 159 3.77 -19.35 5.11
N SER A 160 3.50 -20.11 6.17
CA SER A 160 4.47 -20.21 7.26
C SER A 160 5.60 -21.16 6.91
N GLU A 161 6.70 -21.10 7.67
CA GLU A 161 7.84 -22.01 7.52
C GLU A 161 7.41 -23.47 7.66
N SER A 162 6.58 -23.80 8.66
CA SER A 162 6.04 -25.15 8.85
C SER A 162 5.19 -25.61 7.66
N GLN A 163 4.34 -24.73 7.11
CA GLN A 163 3.54 -25.04 5.93
C GLN A 163 4.40 -25.23 4.68
N ALA A 164 5.46 -24.44 4.53
CA ALA A 164 6.40 -24.58 3.42
C ALA A 164 7.16 -25.91 3.50
N GLN A 165 7.64 -26.28 4.68
CA GLN A 165 8.30 -27.57 4.90
C GLN A 165 7.36 -28.76 4.62
N ALA A 166 6.14 -28.71 5.12
CA ALA A 166 5.14 -29.77 4.88
C ALA A 166 4.79 -29.92 3.38
N ALA A 167 4.85 -28.81 2.63
CA ALA A 167 4.63 -28.81 1.17
C ALA A 167 5.89 -29.15 0.36
N GLY A 168 7.05 -29.42 1.00
CA GLY A 168 8.31 -29.69 0.32
C GLY A 168 8.84 -28.49 -0.47
N ILE A 169 8.53 -27.28 -0.03
CA ILE A 169 8.98 -26.04 -0.67
C ILE A 169 10.36 -25.70 -0.10
N GLU A 170 11.34 -25.63 -0.99
CA GLU A 170 12.66 -25.11 -0.63
C GLU A 170 12.58 -23.57 -0.57
N TYR A 171 13.10 -22.97 0.48
CA TYR A 171 13.19 -21.54 0.70
C TYR A 171 14.45 -21.22 1.51
N GLY A 172 14.89 -19.96 1.42
CA GLY A 172 16.07 -19.50 2.13
C GLY A 172 17.35 -20.05 1.50
N HIS A 173 17.79 -19.48 0.39
CA HIS A 173 19.20 -19.49 0.05
C HIS A 173 19.91 -18.55 1.02
N THR A 174 20.20 -19.07 2.20
CA THR A 174 21.23 -18.46 3.04
C THR A 174 22.56 -18.80 2.41
N ASP A 175 23.05 -17.95 1.51
CA ASP A 175 24.48 -17.76 1.49
C ASP A 175 24.84 -17.31 2.90
N GLU A 176 25.78 -18.02 3.51
CA GLU A 176 26.35 -17.76 4.82
C GLU A 176 26.68 -16.26 4.96
N TYR A 177 25.74 -15.47 5.47
CA TYR A 177 26.06 -14.17 6.04
C TYR A 177 26.05 -14.31 7.56
N ASP A 178 27.26 -14.24 8.08
CA ASP A 178 27.66 -14.20 9.46
C ASP A 178 26.58 -13.63 10.40
N ASP A 179 26.38 -14.36 11.50
CA ASP A 179 25.65 -14.01 12.73
C ASP A 179 26.18 -12.73 13.43
N GLU A 180 26.69 -11.75 12.72
CA GLU A 180 27.35 -10.57 13.31
C GLU A 180 26.52 -9.27 13.28
N TYR A 181 25.25 -9.30 12.82
CA TYR A 181 24.38 -8.12 12.79
C TYR A 181 23.11 -8.17 13.65
N ASP A 182 23.02 -9.11 14.59
CA ASP A 182 21.87 -9.18 15.52
C ASP A 182 21.99 -8.19 16.71
N ASN A 183 22.78 -7.11 16.63
CA ASN A 183 22.91 -6.15 17.72
C ASN A 183 22.57 -4.70 17.35
N TYR A 184 21.66 -4.47 16.39
CA TYR A 184 20.92 -3.21 16.38
C TYR A 184 19.59 -3.41 17.07
N THR A 185 19.65 -3.42 18.38
CA THR A 185 18.55 -3.07 19.26
C THR A 185 17.96 -1.76 18.74
N TYR A 186 16.81 -1.82 18.06
CA TYR A 186 15.90 -0.70 18.02
C TYR A 186 15.57 -0.39 19.45
N GLY A 187 16.09 0.74 19.93
CA GLY A 187 15.98 1.16 21.31
C GLY A 187 14.53 1.08 21.76
N GLU A 188 14.32 0.29 22.79
CA GLU A 188 13.20 0.38 23.70
C GLU A 188 13.09 1.82 24.17
N ASN A 189 12.29 2.64 23.50
CA ASN A 189 11.76 3.91 24.02
C ASN A 189 10.71 4.46 23.03
N TYR A 190 9.70 3.66 22.68
CA TYR A 190 8.39 4.19 22.36
C TYR A 190 7.47 3.89 23.53
N ASP A 191 7.71 4.59 24.63
CA ASP A 191 6.71 4.81 25.65
C ASP A 191 5.64 5.75 25.04
N SER A 192 4.79 5.20 24.19
CA SER A 192 3.52 5.81 23.86
C SER A 192 2.55 5.40 24.96
N GLY A 193 2.56 6.17 26.06
CA GLY A 193 1.54 6.10 27.09
C GLY A 193 0.16 6.36 26.51
N TYR A 194 -0.42 5.35 25.93
CA TYR A 194 -1.84 5.19 25.71
C TYR A 194 -2.24 3.93 26.45
N ASP A 195 -2.66 4.14 27.73
CA ASP A 195 -3.45 3.19 28.47
C ASP A 195 -4.70 2.91 27.63
N TYR A 196 -4.69 1.79 26.93
CA TYR A 196 -5.91 1.12 26.53
C TYR A 196 -6.27 0.16 27.66
N ASP A 197 -7.08 0.65 28.60
CA ASP A 197 -7.89 -0.21 29.44
C ASP A 197 -8.88 -0.97 28.53
N ASP A 198 -8.43 -2.00 27.86
CA ASP A 198 -9.29 -3.01 27.28
C ASP A 198 -9.29 -4.23 28.20
N GLU A 199 -10.12 -4.13 29.24
CA GLU A 199 -10.61 -5.24 30.02
C GLU A 199 -11.53 -6.10 29.15
N TYR A 200 -10.94 -6.91 28.24
CA TYR A 200 -11.58 -8.04 27.60
C TYR A 200 -10.83 -9.31 27.99
N GLY A 201 -11.34 -9.93 29.06
CA GLY A 201 -11.01 -11.30 29.37
C GLY A 201 -11.39 -12.21 28.19
N TYR A 202 -10.38 -12.83 27.58
CA TYR A 202 -10.62 -13.95 26.69
C TYR A 202 -10.65 -15.22 27.53
N ASP A 203 -11.86 -15.73 27.74
CA ASP A 203 -12.05 -17.10 28.16
C ASP A 203 -11.48 -18.01 27.07
N GLU A 204 -10.53 -18.87 27.48
CA GLU A 204 -9.96 -19.93 26.65
C GLU A 204 -11.04 -21.02 26.46
N GLU A 205 -11.75 -20.99 25.34
CA GLU A 205 -12.35 -22.19 24.76
C GLU A 205 -11.80 -22.33 23.35
N TYR A 206 -10.72 -23.15 23.25
CA TYR A 206 -10.27 -23.69 21.99
C TYR A 206 -11.23 -24.81 21.58
N ASP A 207 -12.22 -24.48 20.77
CA ASP A 207 -12.92 -25.48 19.97
C ASP A 207 -12.17 -25.72 18.68
N ASP A 208 -11.78 -26.98 18.57
CA ASP A 208 -11.21 -27.72 17.47
C ASP A 208 -11.95 -27.40 16.15
N TYR A 209 -11.35 -26.64 15.26
CA TYR A 209 -11.75 -26.54 13.86
C TYR A 209 -10.61 -27.01 12.97
N ASP A 210 -10.51 -28.34 12.91
CA ASP A 210 -9.80 -29.03 11.86
C ASP A 210 -10.55 -28.87 10.53
N GLU A 211 -9.75 -28.65 9.48
CA GLU A 211 -9.97 -29.06 8.09
C GLU A 211 -11.28 -28.58 7.40
N GLU A 212 -11.31 -27.33 6.89
CA GLU A 212 -11.91 -27.07 5.56
C GLU A 212 -11.71 -25.62 5.06
N TYR A 213 -10.46 -25.15 4.99
CA TYR A 213 -10.21 -23.82 4.40
C TYR A 213 -9.05 -23.82 3.39
N SER A 214 -9.04 -24.85 2.54
CA SER A 214 -8.22 -24.88 1.33
C SER A 214 -9.10 -24.87 0.08
N GLY A 215 -9.76 -23.77 -0.18
CA GLY A 215 -10.57 -23.71 -1.38
C GLY A 215 -11.27 -22.37 -1.58
N SER A 216 -10.91 -21.70 -2.65
CA SER A 216 -11.69 -20.66 -3.32
C SER A 216 -11.72 -19.24 -2.71
N TYR A 217 -10.57 -18.58 -2.66
CA TYR A 217 -10.55 -17.11 -2.81
C TYR A 217 -9.88 -16.66 -4.11
N ALA A 218 -10.07 -17.43 -5.19
CA ALA A 218 -9.47 -17.12 -6.50
C ALA A 218 -10.46 -16.66 -7.57
N GLU A 219 -11.75 -16.50 -7.24
CA GLU A 219 -12.75 -16.18 -8.27
C GLU A 219 -13.72 -15.09 -7.80
N ASP A 220 -13.25 -13.90 -7.56
CA ASP A 220 -14.07 -12.68 -7.72
C ASP A 220 -13.19 -11.39 -7.69
N TYR A 221 -12.21 -11.34 -8.56
CA TYR A 221 -11.66 -10.05 -8.96
C TYR A 221 -12.27 -9.72 -10.32
N GLY A 222 -13.46 -9.10 -10.29
CA GLY A 222 -14.03 -8.46 -11.47
C GLY A 222 -12.99 -7.57 -12.12
N GLU A 223 -12.77 -7.79 -13.41
CA GLU A 223 -12.02 -6.93 -14.32
C GLU A 223 -12.51 -5.50 -14.16
N TYR A 224 -11.77 -4.69 -13.42
CA TYR A 224 -11.80 -3.27 -13.66
C TYR A 224 -10.92 -3.02 -14.87
N ASN A 225 -11.53 -3.06 -16.04
CA ASN A 225 -10.96 -2.53 -17.26
C ASN A 225 -10.76 -1.02 -17.02
N ASP A 226 -9.52 -0.61 -16.82
CA ASP A 226 -9.06 0.74 -17.03
C ASP A 226 -8.87 0.97 -18.55
N ASP A 227 -9.93 0.80 -19.32
CA ASP A 227 -10.01 1.32 -20.68
C ASP A 227 -10.45 2.79 -20.59
N TYR A 228 -9.55 3.65 -20.18
CA TYR A 228 -9.59 5.04 -20.55
C TYR A 228 -8.83 5.20 -21.85
N ASP A 229 -9.52 4.93 -22.97
CA ASP A 229 -9.14 5.45 -24.27
C ASP A 229 -9.17 6.99 -24.19
N ASP A 230 -7.99 7.59 -24.14
CA ASP A 230 -7.78 9.00 -24.41
C ASP A 230 -7.98 9.24 -25.92
N GLU A 231 -9.25 9.26 -26.37
CA GLU A 231 -9.61 9.88 -27.64
C GLU A 231 -9.61 11.41 -27.43
N TYR A 232 -8.46 12.02 -27.62
CA TYR A 232 -8.38 13.44 -27.88
C TYR A 232 -8.87 13.67 -29.29
N ASP A 233 -10.15 14.08 -29.43
CA ASP A 233 -10.64 14.74 -30.64
C ASP A 233 -9.82 16.01 -30.87
N GLU A 234 -8.93 15.96 -31.87
CA GLU A 234 -8.32 17.13 -32.48
C GLU A 234 -9.42 17.94 -33.15
N ALA A 235 -9.90 18.97 -32.47
CA ALA A 235 -10.72 19.97 -33.08
C ALA A 235 -9.85 20.81 -34.03
N GLU A 236 -10.04 20.58 -35.31
CA GLU A 236 -9.48 21.44 -36.37
C GLU A 236 -9.91 22.89 -36.20
N PRO A 237 -9.03 23.88 -36.46
CA PRO A 237 -9.41 25.28 -36.46
C PRO A 237 -10.19 25.62 -37.72
N ASP A 238 -11.42 26.07 -37.57
CA ASP A 238 -12.23 26.62 -38.62
C ASP A 238 -11.50 27.81 -39.25
N GLU A 239 -11.19 27.63 -40.52
CA GLU A 239 -10.74 28.67 -41.44
C GLU A 239 -11.89 29.59 -41.81
N GLU A 240 -11.50 30.86 -42.03
CA GLU A 240 -12.01 31.75 -43.05
C GLU A 240 -13.33 32.48 -42.76
N TYR A 241 -13.21 33.74 -42.40
CA TYR A 241 -14.12 34.76 -42.98
C TYR A 241 -13.33 35.93 -43.57
N GLY A 242 -13.56 36.00 -44.87
CA GLY A 242 -13.02 36.84 -45.87
C GLY A 242 -13.22 38.34 -45.68
N GLU A 243 -12.39 39.00 -46.40
CA GLU A 243 -12.42 40.39 -46.74
C GLU A 243 -13.75 40.77 -47.44
N GLU A 244 -14.36 41.86 -47.03
CA GLU A 244 -15.13 42.73 -47.96
C GLU A 244 -14.73 44.17 -47.71
N GLU A 245 -14.06 44.67 -48.75
CA GLU A 245 -13.94 46.13 -49.03
C GLU A 245 -15.31 46.74 -49.25
N ASP A 246 -15.41 48.00 -48.97
CA ASP A 246 -15.93 49.13 -49.76
C ASP A 246 -16.82 50.13 -49.03
N ARG A 247 -16.29 51.31 -49.12
CA ARG A 247 -16.87 52.66 -49.12
C ARG A 247 -17.01 53.41 -47.80
#